data_a097d7fe4170efb51a7fff7652e35926
#
_entry.id   a097d7fe4170efb51a7fff7652e35926
#
_cell.length_a   1.000
_cell.length_b   1.000
_cell.length_c   1.000
_cell.angle_alpha   90.00
_cell.angle_beta   90.00
_cell.angle_gamma   90.00
#
_symmetry.space_group_name_H-M   'P 1'
#
loop_
_entity.id
_entity.type
_entity.pdbx_description
1 polymer ?
#
loop_
_entity_poly.entity_id
_entity_poly.type
_entity_poly.pdbx_seq_one_letter_code
_entity_poly.pdbx_strand_id
1 'polypeptide(L)'
;MECWSNEMSSRDNTPLLQYSISPALLVLAEEFHDIAPPVDYSLIPTWLVFVIAFVVLSLLGLVVWWLAQRRKPDLPPKAPREIALGELEQIRPEIETMSPYQFSIRVSDILRRYVTQQYGLPATRQTSIEFLTATAKAPSFSADDKSLLEDFLNRCDLIKFAKYEATTSDSELLLEEAVRFVKGGQLATV
;
A
#
# COMPACT_ATOMS: atom_id res chain seq x y z
N MET A 1 32.90 35.78 60.36
CA MET A 1 31.70 36.16 61.14
C MET A 1 31.01 34.87 61.48
N GLU A 2 31.37 34.46 62.66
CA GLU A 2 30.62 34.26 63.87
C GLU A 2 29.89 32.94 63.84
N CYS A 3 30.38 31.98 64.56
CA CYS A 3 30.35 31.80 65.98
C CYS A 3 28.97 31.27 66.43
N TRP A 4 29.01 30.12 67.01
CA TRP A 4 28.63 29.76 68.38
C TRP A 4 28.64 28.23 68.43
N SER A 5 29.57 27.49 68.98
CA SER A 5 30.06 27.40 70.36
C SER A 5 28.98 27.06 71.38
N ASN A 6 29.21 25.90 71.94
CA ASN A 6 28.99 25.58 73.38
C ASN A 6 27.52 25.22 73.73
N GLU A 7 27.19 24.31 74.57
CA GLU A 7 27.76 23.79 75.82
C GLU A 7 26.97 22.53 76.23
N MET A 8 27.62 21.54 76.64
CA MET A 8 27.86 21.17 78.00
C MET A 8 26.81 20.28 78.68
N SER A 9 27.25 19.09 78.92
CA SER A 9 27.20 18.43 80.26
C SER A 9 25.85 18.27 80.96
N SER A 10 25.37 17.08 81.11
CA SER A 10 25.11 16.53 82.43
C SER A 10 24.83 15.02 82.37
N ARG A 11 25.73 14.33 83.04
CA ARG A 11 25.47 13.20 83.89
C ARG A 11 24.07 12.82 84.10
N ASP A 12 23.75 11.58 83.78
CA ASP A 12 22.97 10.81 84.75
C ASP A 12 23.33 9.33 84.61
N ASN A 13 23.83 8.86 85.80
CA ASN A 13 24.11 7.50 86.15
C ASN A 13 22.81 6.69 86.09
N THR A 14 22.65 5.89 85.06
CA THR A 14 21.69 4.80 85.14
C THR A 14 22.45 3.52 85.46
N PRO A 15 22.02 2.77 86.44
CA PRO A 15 22.73 1.54 86.85
C PRO A 15 22.55 0.51 85.71
N LEU A 16 23.68 -0.10 85.35
CA LEU A 16 23.71 -1.25 84.48
C LEU A 16 22.85 -2.34 85.09
N LEU A 17 21.62 -2.47 84.63
CA LEU A 17 20.88 -3.70 84.78
C LEU A 17 21.62 -4.80 84.03
N GLN A 18 22.42 -5.49 84.79
CA GLN A 18 23.07 -6.72 84.37
C GLN A 18 21.97 -7.77 84.14
N TYR A 19 21.42 -7.73 82.92
CA TYR A 19 20.52 -8.77 82.46
C TYR A 19 21.31 -10.06 82.36
N SER A 20 21.16 -10.87 83.40
CA SER A 20 21.62 -12.26 83.37
C SER A 20 20.78 -12.97 82.29
N ILE A 21 21.33 -13.02 81.09
CA ILE A 21 20.77 -13.79 79.99
C ILE A 21 20.91 -15.26 80.39
N SER A 22 19.80 -15.83 80.73
CA SER A 22 19.71 -17.24 81.07
C SER A 22 20.26 -18.06 79.87
N PRO A 23 21.17 -19.04 80.11
CA PRO A 23 21.75 -19.86 79.03
C PRO A 23 20.67 -20.59 78.20
N ALA A 24 19.46 -20.73 78.71
CA ALA A 24 18.33 -21.29 77.97
C ALA A 24 17.86 -20.44 76.81
N LEU A 25 18.13 -19.10 76.81
CA LEU A 25 17.67 -18.19 75.75
C LEU A 25 18.71 -18.17 74.59
N LEU A 26 19.95 -18.60 74.86
CA LEU A 26 21.02 -18.68 73.84
C LEU A 26 20.87 -19.93 72.97
N VAL A 27 20.19 -20.97 73.49
CA VAL A 27 19.97 -22.21 72.71
C VAL A 27 18.78 -22.04 71.73
N LEU A 28 17.90 -21.06 71.97
CA LEU A 28 16.78 -20.78 71.05
C LEU A 28 17.15 -19.82 69.91
N ALA A 29 18.35 -19.21 69.96
CA ALA A 29 18.80 -18.31 68.93
C ALA A 29 19.55 -19.00 67.76
N GLU A 30 19.85 -20.29 67.86
CA GLU A 30 20.58 -21.06 66.84
C GLU A 30 19.66 -21.74 65.82
N GLU A 31 18.35 -21.54 65.89
CA GLU A 31 17.41 -22.13 64.94
C GLU A 31 16.76 -21.11 63.98
N PHE A 32 17.48 -20.00 63.74
CA PHE A 32 17.18 -19.18 62.62
C PHE A 32 17.77 -19.88 61.40
N HIS A 33 16.95 -20.65 60.71
CA HIS A 33 17.26 -21.16 59.40
C HIS A 33 17.60 -19.96 58.50
N ASP A 34 18.82 -19.99 57.99
CA ASP A 34 19.29 -19.06 56.99
C ASP A 34 18.27 -19.00 55.87
N ILE A 35 17.68 -17.83 55.63
CA ILE A 35 16.71 -17.63 54.56
C ILE A 35 17.46 -17.92 53.27
N ALA A 36 17.11 -18.99 52.60
CA ALA A 36 17.73 -19.34 51.32
C ALA A 36 17.74 -18.13 50.41
N PRO A 37 18.90 -17.81 49.78
CA PRO A 37 19.00 -16.68 48.88
C PRO A 37 17.90 -16.76 47.83
N PRO A 38 17.32 -15.60 47.40
CA PRO A 38 16.25 -15.60 46.40
C PRO A 38 16.75 -16.34 45.19
N VAL A 39 16.05 -17.42 44.85
CA VAL A 39 16.32 -18.16 43.62
C VAL A 39 15.80 -17.30 42.48
N ASP A 40 16.70 -16.87 41.62
CA ASP A 40 16.32 -16.18 40.38
C ASP A 40 15.50 -17.13 39.50
N TYR A 41 14.20 -17.06 39.62
CA TYR A 41 13.30 -17.76 38.71
C TYR A 41 13.31 -17.02 37.39
N SER A 42 14.08 -17.47 36.45
CA SER A 42 13.90 -17.09 35.06
C SER A 42 12.54 -17.66 34.62
N LEU A 43 11.52 -16.79 34.65
CA LEU A 43 10.13 -17.14 34.25
C LEU A 43 10.04 -17.62 32.80
N ILE A 44 11.07 -17.37 32.02
CA ILE A 44 11.11 -17.75 30.59
C ILE A 44 12.36 -18.60 30.36
N PRO A 45 12.23 -19.89 30.07
CA PRO A 45 13.37 -20.72 29.73
C PRO A 45 14.06 -20.18 28.47
N THR A 46 15.38 -20.12 28.49
CA THR A 46 16.22 -19.52 27.44
C THR A 46 15.92 -20.10 26.06
N TRP A 47 15.58 -21.36 25.96
CA TRP A 47 15.20 -21.99 24.69
C TRP A 47 13.91 -21.40 24.09
N LEU A 48 12.95 -20.97 24.93
CA LEU A 48 11.71 -20.36 24.48
C LEU A 48 11.97 -18.99 23.80
N VAL A 49 12.94 -18.24 24.29
CA VAL A 49 13.36 -16.97 23.66
C VAL A 49 13.90 -17.22 22.25
N PHE A 50 14.71 -18.27 22.07
CA PHE A 50 15.21 -18.64 20.73
C PHE A 50 14.09 -19.09 19.80
N VAL A 51 13.10 -19.83 20.29
CA VAL A 51 11.94 -20.23 19.48
C VAL A 51 11.11 -19.02 19.05
N ILE A 52 10.84 -18.10 19.98
CA ILE A 52 10.09 -16.88 19.65
C ILE A 52 10.87 -16.03 18.63
N ALA A 53 12.17 -15.83 18.83
CA ALA A 53 13.01 -15.09 17.89
C ALA A 53 13.01 -15.73 16.49
N PHE A 54 13.08 -17.06 16.41
CA PHE A 54 13.01 -17.79 15.14
C PHE A 54 11.67 -17.62 14.44
N VAL A 55 10.56 -17.72 15.18
CA VAL A 55 9.20 -17.53 14.64
C VAL A 55 9.03 -16.10 14.11
N VAL A 56 9.47 -15.09 14.87
CA VAL A 56 9.39 -13.68 14.46
C VAL A 56 10.22 -13.44 13.20
N LEU A 57 11.45 -13.97 13.15
CA LEU A 57 12.33 -13.82 11.99
C LEU A 57 11.75 -14.51 10.75
N SER A 58 11.16 -15.70 10.92
CA SER A 58 10.49 -16.45 9.85
C SER A 58 9.27 -15.69 9.31
N LEU A 59 8.47 -15.13 10.21
CA LEU A 59 7.29 -14.34 9.84
C LEU A 59 7.69 -13.06 9.08
N LEU A 60 8.74 -12.40 9.56
CA LEU A 60 9.31 -11.20 8.91
C LEU A 60 9.83 -11.55 7.51
N GLY A 61 10.54 -12.66 7.37
CA GLY A 61 11.01 -13.17 6.08
C GLY A 61 9.87 -13.46 5.12
N LEU A 62 8.79 -14.08 5.62
CA LEU A 62 7.59 -14.37 4.82
C LEU A 62 6.88 -13.09 4.35
N VAL A 63 6.78 -12.09 5.23
CA VAL A 63 6.19 -10.78 4.89
C VAL A 63 7.04 -10.06 3.85
N VAL A 64 8.36 -10.03 4.01
CA VAL A 64 9.28 -9.41 3.04
C VAL A 64 9.20 -10.14 1.69
N TRP A 65 9.20 -11.46 1.69
CA TRP A 65 9.05 -12.28 0.47
C TRP A 65 7.71 -12.01 -0.23
N TRP A 66 6.61 -11.94 0.54
CA TRP A 66 5.28 -11.64 0.00
C TRP A 66 5.19 -10.22 -0.57
N LEU A 67 5.79 -9.21 0.11
CA LEU A 67 5.90 -7.85 -0.39
C LEU A 67 6.79 -7.76 -1.64
N ALA A 68 7.90 -8.51 -1.68
CA ALA A 68 8.78 -8.59 -2.83
C ALA A 68 8.08 -9.23 -4.03
N GLN A 69 7.27 -10.27 -3.79
CA GLN A 69 6.48 -10.92 -4.85
C GLN A 69 5.36 -10.01 -5.38
N ARG A 70 4.83 -9.10 -4.55
CA ARG A 70 3.87 -8.07 -4.99
C ARG A 70 4.53 -6.93 -5.77
N ARG A 71 5.81 -6.70 -5.56
CA ARG A 71 6.60 -5.81 -6.42
C ARG A 71 6.91 -6.57 -7.70
N LYS A 72 5.95 -6.53 -8.65
CA LYS A 72 6.28 -6.91 -10.03
C LYS A 72 7.50 -6.08 -10.40
N PRO A 73 8.57 -6.68 -10.97
CA PRO A 73 9.68 -5.88 -11.45
C PRO A 73 9.08 -4.82 -12.38
N ASP A 74 9.26 -3.55 -12.04
CA ASP A 74 8.99 -2.46 -12.94
C ASP A 74 9.97 -2.65 -14.12
N LEU A 75 9.52 -3.39 -15.13
CA LEU A 75 10.06 -3.22 -16.48
C LEU A 75 10.03 -1.71 -16.72
N PRO A 76 11.06 -1.13 -17.37
CA PRO A 76 11.05 0.29 -17.67
C PRO A 76 9.65 0.64 -18.18
N PRO A 77 8.99 1.67 -17.63
CA PRO A 77 7.57 1.92 -17.87
C PRO A 77 7.40 2.00 -19.38
N LYS A 78 6.71 1.00 -19.95
CA LYS A 78 6.36 1.03 -21.37
C LYS A 78 5.63 2.34 -21.59
N ALA A 79 5.95 3.00 -22.70
CA ALA A 79 5.24 4.24 -23.02
C ALA A 79 3.72 3.97 -23.00
N PRO A 80 2.89 4.87 -22.43
CA PRO A 80 1.43 4.68 -22.36
C PRO A 80 0.82 4.27 -23.70
N ARG A 81 1.41 4.76 -24.79
CA ARG A 81 1.07 4.39 -26.17
C ARG A 81 1.29 2.91 -26.47
N GLU A 82 2.42 2.35 -26.07
CA GLU A 82 2.74 0.94 -26.31
C GLU A 82 1.83 0.00 -25.50
N ILE A 83 1.49 0.42 -24.28
CA ILE A 83 0.55 -0.33 -23.44
C ILE A 83 -0.82 -0.36 -24.10
N ALA A 84 -1.32 0.80 -24.52
CA ALA A 84 -2.64 0.91 -25.15
C ALA A 84 -2.72 0.13 -26.47
N LEU A 85 -1.68 0.22 -27.32
CA LEU A 85 -1.63 -0.56 -28.57
C LEU A 85 -1.59 -2.06 -28.30
N GLY A 86 -0.82 -2.50 -27.31
CA GLY A 86 -0.78 -3.91 -26.91
C GLY A 86 -2.12 -4.42 -26.39
N GLU A 87 -2.83 -3.61 -25.57
CA GLU A 87 -4.16 -3.96 -25.06
C GLU A 87 -5.21 -4.00 -26.21
N LEU A 88 -5.18 -3.05 -27.15
CA LEU A 88 -6.06 -3.05 -28.31
C LEU A 88 -5.82 -4.25 -29.22
N GLU A 89 -4.57 -4.64 -29.45
CA GLU A 89 -4.27 -5.83 -30.24
C GLU A 89 -4.68 -7.12 -29.53
N GLN A 90 -4.58 -7.15 -28.20
CA GLN A 90 -4.99 -8.31 -27.39
C GLN A 90 -6.49 -8.58 -27.46
N ILE A 91 -7.33 -7.53 -27.57
CA ILE A 91 -8.77 -7.68 -27.65
C ILE A 91 -9.28 -7.91 -29.08
N ARG A 92 -8.44 -7.76 -30.11
CA ARG A 92 -8.81 -7.97 -31.53
C ARG A 92 -9.49 -9.33 -31.78
N PRO A 93 -8.96 -10.47 -31.29
CA PRO A 93 -9.61 -11.76 -31.52
C PRO A 93 -10.96 -11.91 -30.81
N GLU A 94 -11.27 -11.05 -29.83
CA GLU A 94 -12.51 -11.11 -29.08
C GLU A 94 -13.70 -10.49 -29.86
N ILE A 95 -13.45 -9.83 -30.99
CA ILE A 95 -14.48 -9.19 -31.83
C ILE A 95 -15.57 -10.19 -32.26
N GLU A 96 -15.16 -11.42 -32.61
CA GLU A 96 -16.10 -12.45 -33.07
C GLU A 96 -16.87 -13.12 -31.92
N THR A 97 -16.31 -13.12 -30.71
CA THR A 97 -16.84 -13.86 -29.56
C THR A 97 -17.63 -12.97 -28.61
N MET A 98 -17.38 -11.67 -28.62
CA MET A 98 -17.96 -10.70 -27.70
C MET A 98 -19.07 -9.90 -28.38
N SER A 99 -20.11 -9.54 -27.60
CA SER A 99 -21.17 -8.64 -28.15
C SER A 99 -20.57 -7.25 -28.43
N PRO A 100 -21.02 -6.57 -29.51
CA PRO A 100 -20.56 -5.23 -29.86
C PRO A 100 -20.69 -4.22 -28.71
N TYR A 101 -21.72 -4.37 -27.88
CA TYR A 101 -21.93 -3.57 -26.67
C TYR A 101 -20.77 -3.74 -25.67
N GLN A 102 -20.41 -4.97 -25.33
CA GLN A 102 -19.33 -5.25 -24.39
C GLN A 102 -17.99 -4.84 -24.97
N PHE A 103 -17.78 -5.07 -26.26
CA PHE A 103 -16.57 -4.67 -26.98
C PHE A 103 -16.37 -3.15 -26.94
N SER A 104 -17.44 -2.37 -27.21
CA SER A 104 -17.40 -0.91 -27.17
C SER A 104 -17.00 -0.36 -25.78
N ILE A 105 -17.45 -1.01 -24.71
CA ILE A 105 -17.06 -0.64 -23.34
C ILE A 105 -15.56 -0.87 -23.16
N ARG A 106 -15.03 -2.04 -23.53
CA ARG A 106 -13.63 -2.39 -23.38
C ARG A 106 -12.69 -1.45 -24.13
N VAL A 107 -12.99 -1.21 -25.42
CA VAL A 107 -12.20 -0.29 -26.24
C VAL A 107 -12.22 1.12 -25.67
N SER A 108 -13.40 1.60 -25.27
CA SER A 108 -13.56 2.91 -24.62
C SER A 108 -12.73 3.04 -23.34
N ASP A 109 -12.68 2.00 -22.51
CA ASP A 109 -11.93 2.00 -21.26
C ASP A 109 -10.40 2.02 -21.49
N ILE A 110 -9.93 1.29 -22.51
CA ILE A 110 -8.52 1.33 -22.90
C ILE A 110 -8.12 2.74 -23.36
N LEU A 111 -8.97 3.34 -24.22
CA LEU A 111 -8.69 4.67 -24.75
C LEU A 111 -8.70 5.75 -23.64
N ARG A 112 -9.68 5.70 -22.74
CA ARG A 112 -9.78 6.62 -21.60
C ARG A 112 -8.56 6.48 -20.69
N ARG A 113 -8.08 5.27 -20.43
CA ARG A 113 -6.89 5.00 -19.65
C ARG A 113 -5.63 5.55 -20.32
N TYR A 114 -5.49 5.34 -21.62
CA TYR A 114 -4.43 5.92 -22.43
C TYR A 114 -4.38 7.44 -22.32
N VAL A 115 -5.51 8.12 -22.52
CA VAL A 115 -5.59 9.57 -22.42
C VAL A 115 -5.25 10.06 -21.01
N THR A 116 -5.71 9.35 -19.98
CA THR A 116 -5.36 9.69 -18.60
C THR A 116 -3.85 9.59 -18.33
N GLN A 117 -3.21 8.54 -18.84
CA GLN A 117 -1.78 8.29 -18.62
C GLN A 117 -0.89 9.19 -19.49
N GLN A 118 -1.29 9.43 -20.73
CA GLN A 118 -0.48 10.19 -21.70
C GLN A 118 -0.60 11.70 -21.51
N TYR A 119 -1.81 12.19 -21.22
CA TYR A 119 -2.12 13.62 -21.20
C TYR A 119 -2.49 14.15 -19.80
N GLY A 120 -2.58 13.28 -18.78
CA GLY A 120 -2.92 13.69 -17.42
C GLY A 120 -4.39 14.10 -17.22
N LEU A 121 -5.26 13.86 -18.20
CA LEU A 121 -6.68 14.19 -18.10
C LEU A 121 -7.45 13.09 -17.34
N PRO A 122 -8.38 13.43 -16.41
CA PRO A 122 -9.13 12.43 -15.62
C PRO A 122 -10.24 11.75 -16.43
N ALA A 123 -9.93 11.28 -17.64
CA ALA A 123 -10.89 10.73 -18.61
C ALA A 123 -11.66 9.50 -18.09
N THR A 124 -11.08 8.72 -17.19
CA THR A 124 -11.70 7.51 -16.63
C THR A 124 -12.83 7.80 -15.64
N ARG A 125 -12.94 9.04 -15.14
CA ARG A 125 -13.96 9.46 -14.16
C ARG A 125 -15.00 10.40 -14.73
N GLN A 126 -14.95 10.66 -16.04
CA GLN A 126 -15.78 11.64 -16.72
C GLN A 126 -16.79 10.96 -17.66
N THR A 127 -17.93 11.58 -17.84
CA THR A 127 -18.85 11.24 -18.93
C THR A 127 -18.23 11.57 -20.28
N SER A 128 -18.78 11.04 -21.38
CA SER A 128 -18.27 11.34 -22.73
C SER A 128 -18.28 12.84 -23.04
N ILE A 129 -19.32 13.56 -22.61
CA ILE A 129 -19.45 15.01 -22.82
C ILE A 129 -18.41 15.80 -22.00
N GLU A 130 -18.22 15.45 -20.73
CA GLU A 130 -17.21 16.08 -19.87
C GLU A 130 -15.81 15.82 -20.39
N PHE A 131 -15.55 14.60 -20.86
CA PHE A 131 -14.27 14.22 -21.42
C PHE A 131 -13.96 15.01 -22.72
N LEU A 132 -14.93 15.12 -23.65
CA LEU A 132 -14.79 15.94 -24.85
C LEU A 132 -14.57 17.42 -24.51
N THR A 133 -15.27 17.96 -23.51
CA THR A 133 -15.09 19.33 -23.04
C THR A 133 -13.70 19.55 -22.47
N ALA A 134 -13.17 18.59 -21.73
CA ALA A 134 -11.82 18.65 -21.16
C ALA A 134 -10.74 18.58 -22.26
N THR A 135 -10.89 17.70 -23.24
CA THR A 135 -9.97 17.58 -24.38
C THR A 135 -10.01 18.81 -25.30
N ALA A 136 -11.20 19.43 -25.48
CA ALA A 136 -11.33 20.65 -26.26
C ALA A 136 -10.49 21.80 -25.70
N LYS A 137 -10.37 21.89 -24.38
CA LYS A 137 -9.59 22.91 -23.68
C LYS A 137 -8.08 22.56 -23.58
N ALA A 138 -7.70 21.33 -23.82
CA ALA A 138 -6.31 20.89 -23.69
C ALA A 138 -5.49 21.26 -24.94
N PRO A 139 -4.41 22.03 -24.81
CA PRO A 139 -3.56 22.42 -25.95
C PRO A 139 -2.77 21.25 -26.53
N SER A 140 -2.69 20.14 -25.81
CA SER A 140 -1.94 18.95 -26.20
C SER A 140 -2.59 18.12 -27.31
N PHE A 141 -3.86 18.42 -27.66
CA PHE A 141 -4.61 17.73 -28.71
C PHE A 141 -4.68 18.59 -29.97
N SER A 142 -4.34 17.99 -31.10
CA SER A 142 -4.58 18.60 -32.40
C SER A 142 -6.08 18.69 -32.71
N ALA A 143 -6.47 19.51 -33.67
CA ALA A 143 -7.85 19.58 -34.12
C ALA A 143 -8.34 18.22 -34.67
N ASP A 144 -7.47 17.52 -35.39
CA ASP A 144 -7.77 16.21 -35.96
C ASP A 144 -7.94 15.14 -34.88
N ASP A 145 -7.09 15.16 -33.81
CA ASP A 145 -7.22 14.22 -32.70
C ASP A 145 -8.54 14.44 -31.93
N LYS A 146 -8.98 15.69 -31.79
CA LYS A 146 -10.25 16.04 -31.15
C LYS A 146 -11.43 15.51 -31.94
N SER A 147 -11.44 15.73 -33.25
CA SER A 147 -12.49 15.21 -34.15
C SER A 147 -12.56 13.69 -34.13
N LEU A 148 -11.40 13.02 -34.21
CA LEU A 148 -11.31 11.57 -34.18
C LEU A 148 -11.83 10.99 -32.87
N LEU A 149 -11.51 11.64 -31.75
CA LEU A 149 -11.98 11.23 -30.42
C LEU A 149 -13.49 11.46 -30.27
N GLU A 150 -14.01 12.56 -30.80
CA GLU A 150 -15.44 12.86 -30.80
C GLU A 150 -16.22 11.83 -31.59
N ASP A 151 -15.79 11.52 -32.81
CA ASP A 151 -16.44 10.49 -33.67
C ASP A 151 -16.40 9.12 -32.99
N PHE A 152 -15.28 8.74 -32.40
CA PHE A 152 -15.15 7.50 -31.65
C PHE A 152 -16.12 7.42 -30.46
N LEU A 153 -16.19 8.46 -29.63
CA LEU A 153 -17.06 8.47 -28.44
C LEU A 153 -18.53 8.48 -28.83
N ASN A 154 -18.90 9.25 -29.87
CA ASN A 154 -20.27 9.25 -30.40
C ASN A 154 -20.69 7.86 -30.91
N ARG A 155 -19.82 7.15 -31.60
CA ARG A 155 -20.03 5.77 -32.02
C ARG A 155 -20.17 4.80 -30.83
N CYS A 156 -19.34 4.93 -29.82
CA CYS A 156 -19.47 4.16 -28.59
C CYS A 156 -20.84 4.40 -27.92
N ASP A 157 -21.27 5.65 -27.85
CA ASP A 157 -22.55 6.01 -27.20
C ASP A 157 -23.74 5.55 -28.02
N LEU A 158 -23.66 5.57 -29.35
CA LEU A 158 -24.65 4.97 -30.25
C LEU A 158 -24.84 3.47 -29.97
N ILE A 159 -23.74 2.72 -29.89
CA ILE A 159 -23.76 1.27 -29.59
C ILE A 159 -24.36 1.01 -28.21
N LYS A 160 -24.03 1.85 -27.21
CA LYS A 160 -24.45 1.66 -25.83
C LYS A 160 -25.91 2.04 -25.57
N PHE A 161 -26.42 3.11 -26.20
CA PHE A 161 -27.64 3.75 -25.74
C PHE A 161 -28.74 3.87 -26.81
N ALA A 162 -28.42 3.82 -28.10
CA ALA A 162 -29.36 4.11 -29.17
C ALA A 162 -30.22 2.91 -29.65
N LYS A 163 -30.20 1.76 -28.95
CA LYS A 163 -30.81 0.50 -29.41
C LYS A 163 -30.40 0.12 -30.84
N TYR A 164 -29.19 0.54 -31.21
CA TYR A 164 -28.62 0.25 -32.51
C TYR A 164 -28.20 -1.22 -32.55
N GLU A 165 -28.62 -1.95 -33.58
CA GLU A 165 -28.18 -3.32 -33.81
C GLU A 165 -26.77 -3.31 -34.38
N ALA A 166 -25.78 -3.09 -33.48
CA ALA A 166 -24.39 -3.06 -33.86
C ALA A 166 -23.92 -4.44 -34.32
N THR A 167 -23.14 -4.44 -35.35
CA THR A 167 -22.58 -5.64 -35.99
C THR A 167 -21.11 -5.82 -35.62
N THR A 168 -20.55 -6.97 -35.98
CA THR A 168 -19.12 -7.24 -35.85
C THR A 168 -18.28 -6.21 -36.62
N SER A 169 -18.75 -5.76 -37.78
CA SER A 169 -18.09 -4.72 -38.57
C SER A 169 -18.02 -3.38 -37.85
N ASP A 170 -19.00 -3.04 -37.02
CA ASP A 170 -18.94 -1.83 -36.17
C ASP A 170 -17.89 -1.95 -35.11
N SER A 171 -17.69 -3.14 -34.56
CA SER A 171 -16.62 -3.43 -33.58
C SER A 171 -15.21 -3.33 -34.22
N GLU A 172 -15.04 -3.83 -35.45
CA GLU A 172 -13.80 -3.69 -36.21
C GLU A 172 -13.46 -2.22 -36.46
N LEU A 173 -14.44 -1.44 -36.92
CA LEU A 173 -14.28 -0.02 -37.20
C LEU A 173 -13.91 0.75 -35.95
N LEU A 174 -14.56 0.43 -34.81
CA LEU A 174 -14.28 1.03 -33.54
C LEU A 174 -12.85 0.76 -33.04
N LEU A 175 -12.35 -0.47 -33.28
CA LEU A 175 -10.98 -0.84 -32.96
C LEU A 175 -9.98 -0.07 -33.83
N GLU A 176 -10.25 0.03 -35.15
CA GLU A 176 -9.38 0.77 -36.07
C GLU A 176 -9.30 2.26 -35.72
N GLU A 177 -10.43 2.90 -35.38
CA GLU A 177 -10.48 4.28 -34.94
C GLU A 177 -9.65 4.48 -33.65
N ALA A 178 -9.79 3.57 -32.67
CA ALA A 178 -9.02 3.61 -31.44
C ALA A 178 -7.51 3.45 -31.68
N VAL A 179 -7.11 2.48 -32.52
CA VAL A 179 -5.70 2.28 -32.90
C VAL A 179 -5.15 3.50 -33.64
N ARG A 180 -5.92 4.09 -34.53
CA ARG A 180 -5.55 5.31 -35.28
C ARG A 180 -5.33 6.47 -34.33
N PHE A 181 -6.22 6.68 -33.36
CA PHE A 181 -6.07 7.70 -32.34
C PHE A 181 -4.79 7.51 -31.48
N VAL A 182 -4.55 6.28 -30.99
CA VAL A 182 -3.38 5.97 -30.16
C VAL A 182 -2.06 6.10 -30.95
N LYS A 183 -2.05 5.77 -32.24
CA LYS A 183 -0.90 6.00 -33.12
C LYS A 183 -0.59 7.47 -33.33
N GLY A 184 -1.47 8.36 -32.85
CA GLY A 184 -1.42 9.80 -33.08
C GLY A 184 -1.61 10.07 -34.57
N GLY A 185 -2.40 11.03 -34.98
CA GLY A 185 -2.68 11.34 -36.39
C GLY A 185 -1.49 11.47 -37.35
N GLN A 186 -0.30 11.07 -36.95
CA GLN A 186 0.95 11.07 -37.70
C GLN A 186 1.03 10.11 -38.91
N LEU A 187 -0.10 9.50 -39.31
CA LEU A 187 -0.17 8.88 -40.64
C LEU A 187 -0.51 9.91 -41.74
N ALA A 188 -0.55 11.19 -41.42
CA ALA A 188 -0.81 12.27 -42.37
C ALA A 188 0.44 13.04 -42.83
N THR A 189 1.66 12.50 -42.62
CA THR A 189 2.88 13.05 -43.18
C THR A 189 3.76 11.97 -43.75
N VAL A 190 3.40 11.45 -44.92
CA VAL A 190 4.30 11.00 -45.97
C VAL A 190 3.74 11.52 -47.28
#